data_adc1a92d8de86903e89ba7edb5c50e86
#
_entry.id   adc1a92d8de86903e89ba7edb5c50e86
#
_cell.length_a   1.000
_cell.length_b   1.000
_cell.length_c   1.000
_cell.angle_alpha   90.00
_cell.angle_beta   90.00
_cell.angle_gamma   90.00
#
_symmetry.space_group_name_H-M   'P 1'
#
loop_
_entity.id
_entity.type
_entity.pdbx_description
1 polymer ?
#
loop_
_entity_poly.entity_id
_entity_poly.type
_entity_poly.pdbx_seq_one_letter_code
_entity_poly.pdbx_strand_id
1 'polypeptide(L)'
;NLGQDKNGAGWNTANSLFWQCTAAEIECYTPAKDAKNRAYGCWAQFSGDGEWAESNNHVQPRSIFYAQLEERLQKKCAERARILPRNTSATSSPTVEVAMELAKEAYEPHLTLEHWIEEREFAPSLSVAGLKSIEDIKEKKTIQGETRDLPEMVIANGRVQMDGALLVGKSRTTPWWNGKLRTNYLKKASPAITRFVPGREGLGLTDRIDSVVNFMKRNNILVFDQNYGLWYDRRRDDHERIRRRDGDVWGPFYEQPFGRSGQGIAWEGLSKYDLNRPNAWYWARLKEFAEKGSREGLLLFHENYFQHNILEAGAHWVDCPWRSSNNINETDFPEPVPFAGDKRIFVADMFYDINHPVRRELHRRYIRQCLDNFADNPNVIQLTSAEFTGPLHFVQFWLDVIAEWEVETGKKAKVALSTTKDVQDAILADPKRAAVVDIIDIRYWHYKTDGIFAPEGGKNMAPRQHMRKMKVGKVTFTEAYKAVNEYRRKFPEKAVTFYAQNYPAMGWAVFMAGGS
;
A
#
# COMPACT_ATOMS: atom_id res chain seq x y z
N ASN A 1 18.54 7.43 -18.55
CA ASN A 1 18.83 6.58 -19.70
C ASN A 1 19.91 7.25 -20.56
N LEU A 2 21.09 6.65 -20.60
CA LEU A 2 22.20 7.08 -21.46
C LEU A 2 22.50 5.98 -22.46
N GLY A 3 22.32 6.23 -23.74
CA GLY A 3 22.55 5.28 -24.80
C GLY A 3 21.36 5.07 -25.70
N GLN A 4 21.46 4.09 -26.58
CA GLN A 4 20.45 3.81 -27.57
C GLN A 4 19.44 2.76 -27.04
N ASP A 5 18.16 3.10 -27.07
CA ASP A 5 17.10 2.11 -26.91
C ASP A 5 17.09 1.15 -28.12
N LYS A 6 16.81 -0.12 -27.87
CA LYS A 6 16.69 -1.16 -28.92
C LYS A 6 15.68 -0.83 -30.03
N ASN A 7 14.80 0.13 -29.82
CA ASN A 7 13.80 0.59 -30.78
C ASN A 7 14.25 1.82 -31.59
N GLY A 8 15.47 2.30 -31.45
CA GLY A 8 16.02 3.43 -32.20
C GLY A 8 15.44 4.81 -31.88
N ALA A 9 14.57 4.91 -30.88
CA ALA A 9 13.85 6.13 -30.50
C ALA A 9 14.16 6.56 -29.07
N GLY A 10 15.40 6.48 -28.63
CA GLY A 10 15.82 6.87 -27.29
C GLY A 10 16.68 8.13 -27.29
N TRP A 11 16.95 8.65 -26.11
CA TRP A 11 17.95 9.68 -25.90
C TRP A 11 19.33 9.09 -26.14
N ASN A 12 19.88 9.31 -27.33
CA ASN A 12 21.24 8.91 -27.66
C ASN A 12 22.21 9.99 -27.19
N THR A 13 22.92 9.70 -26.12
CA THR A 13 23.97 10.55 -25.62
C THR A 13 25.30 9.82 -25.65
N ALA A 14 26.38 10.57 -25.84
CA ALA A 14 27.72 10.06 -25.81
C ALA A 14 28.57 10.89 -24.85
N ASN A 15 29.50 10.23 -24.16
CA ASN A 15 30.38 10.85 -23.17
C ASN A 15 29.65 11.58 -22.03
N SER A 16 28.46 11.05 -21.66
CA SER A 16 27.63 11.58 -20.60
C SER A 16 27.93 10.88 -19.28
N LEU A 17 27.60 11.56 -18.19
CA LEU A 17 27.88 11.09 -16.84
C LEU A 17 26.67 11.21 -15.95
N PHE A 18 26.31 10.09 -15.31
CA PHE A 18 25.52 10.07 -14.07
C PHE A 18 26.49 10.18 -12.88
N TRP A 19 26.28 11.16 -12.04
CA TRP A 19 27.11 11.38 -10.85
C TRP A 19 26.24 11.38 -9.61
N GLN A 20 26.42 10.39 -8.74
CA GLN A 20 25.64 10.24 -7.50
C GLN A 20 24.13 10.32 -7.69
N CYS A 21 23.63 9.77 -8.79
CA CYS A 21 22.21 9.75 -9.06
C CYS A 21 21.54 8.63 -8.30
N THR A 22 20.34 8.92 -7.77
CA THR A 22 19.46 7.91 -7.20
C THR A 22 18.22 7.79 -8.06
N ALA A 23 17.91 6.58 -8.48
CA ALA A 23 16.75 6.29 -9.31
C ALA A 23 16.29 4.84 -9.10
N ALA A 24 15.06 4.54 -9.49
CA ALA A 24 14.59 3.14 -9.49
C ALA A 24 15.39 2.28 -10.47
N GLU A 25 15.80 2.87 -11.59
CA GLU A 25 16.66 2.22 -12.56
C GLU A 25 17.49 3.25 -13.32
N ILE A 26 18.76 2.93 -13.51
CA ILE A 26 19.69 3.68 -14.36
C ILE A 26 20.13 2.77 -15.48
N GLU A 27 19.93 3.23 -16.72
CA GLU A 27 20.45 2.61 -17.94
C GLU A 27 21.63 3.40 -18.45
N CYS A 28 22.77 2.73 -18.51
CA CYS A 28 24.01 3.32 -19.00
C CYS A 28 24.64 2.38 -20.02
N TYR A 29 24.55 2.76 -21.29
CA TYR A 29 25.06 1.99 -22.42
C TYR A 29 26.20 2.69 -23.10
N THR A 30 27.12 1.93 -23.69
CA THR A 30 28.15 2.42 -24.57
C THR A 30 27.56 2.69 -25.96
N PRO A 31 27.48 3.95 -26.41
CA PRO A 31 26.77 4.28 -27.66
C PRO A 31 27.57 3.95 -28.93
N ALA A 32 28.90 3.99 -28.85
CA ALA A 32 29.81 3.70 -29.95
C ALA A 32 31.20 3.35 -29.43
N LYS A 33 32.05 2.78 -30.28
CA LYS A 33 33.38 2.29 -29.92
C LYS A 33 34.27 3.33 -29.19
N ASP A 34 34.14 4.59 -29.56
CA ASP A 34 35.00 5.66 -29.04
C ASP A 34 34.27 6.64 -28.11
N ALA A 35 33.02 6.30 -27.72
CA ALA A 35 32.20 7.11 -26.84
C ALA A 35 31.77 6.30 -25.63
N LYS A 36 31.98 6.86 -24.44
CA LYS A 36 31.63 6.18 -23.19
C LYS A 36 30.62 6.99 -22.42
N ASN A 37 29.57 6.32 -21.97
CA ASN A 37 28.70 6.83 -20.92
C ASN A 37 29.11 6.21 -19.57
N ARG A 38 29.02 6.99 -18.51
CA ARG A 38 29.55 6.66 -17.19
C ARG A 38 28.53 6.87 -16.11
N ALA A 39 28.57 6.03 -15.09
CA ALA A 39 27.77 6.17 -13.89
C ALA A 39 28.63 5.91 -12.65
N TYR A 40 28.82 6.94 -11.84
CA TYR A 40 29.64 6.90 -10.64
C TYR A 40 28.82 7.21 -9.38
N GLY A 41 28.95 6.39 -8.35
CA GLY A 41 28.28 6.60 -7.06
C GLY A 41 26.76 6.53 -7.13
N CYS A 42 26.22 5.81 -8.13
CA CYS A 42 24.77 5.76 -8.36
C CYS A 42 24.09 4.67 -7.55
N TRP A 43 22.84 4.95 -7.15
CA TRP A 43 21.96 4.07 -6.40
C TRP A 43 20.73 3.72 -7.25
N ALA A 44 20.70 2.52 -7.83
CA ALA A 44 19.62 2.14 -8.74
C ALA A 44 19.59 0.63 -8.98
N GLN A 45 18.60 0.16 -9.71
CA GLN A 45 18.74 -1.04 -10.52
C GLN A 45 19.52 -0.66 -11.77
N PHE A 46 20.62 -1.36 -12.04
CA PHE A 46 21.55 -1.00 -13.11
C PHE A 46 21.33 -1.89 -14.32
N SER A 47 21.39 -1.29 -15.51
CA SER A 47 21.39 -2.00 -16.78
C SER A 47 22.25 -1.27 -17.82
N GLY A 48 22.87 -2.03 -18.71
CA GLY A 48 23.73 -1.51 -19.77
C GLY A 48 25.20 -1.86 -19.58
N ASP A 49 25.97 -1.63 -20.64
CA ASP A 49 27.39 -1.93 -20.77
C ASP A 49 28.28 -0.68 -20.68
N GLY A 50 27.75 0.39 -20.15
CA GLY A 50 28.53 1.62 -19.87
C GLY A 50 29.54 1.38 -18.75
N GLU A 51 30.33 2.40 -18.46
CA GLU A 51 31.33 2.37 -17.38
C GLU A 51 30.63 2.62 -16.03
N TRP A 52 30.69 1.64 -15.14
CA TRP A 52 30.12 1.72 -13.79
C TRP A 52 31.21 1.73 -12.74
N ALA A 53 31.16 2.68 -11.81
CA ALA A 53 32.06 2.72 -10.67
C ALA A 53 31.35 3.17 -9.40
N GLU A 54 31.82 2.68 -8.25
CA GLU A 54 31.32 3.02 -6.92
C GLU A 54 29.79 2.90 -6.79
N SER A 55 29.20 1.92 -7.45
CA SER A 55 27.76 1.69 -7.42
C SER A 55 27.28 1.43 -5.98
N ASN A 56 26.18 2.11 -5.59
CA ASN A 56 25.63 2.09 -4.24
C ASN A 56 26.59 2.63 -3.16
N ASN A 57 27.48 3.52 -3.53
CA ASN A 57 28.43 4.16 -2.64
C ASN A 57 28.39 5.69 -2.81
N HIS A 58 28.87 6.42 -1.83
CA HIS A 58 29.02 7.87 -1.94
C HIS A 58 30.44 8.23 -2.37
N VAL A 59 30.53 9.03 -3.42
CA VAL A 59 31.82 9.48 -3.99
C VAL A 59 32.02 10.96 -3.74
N GLN A 60 33.27 11.39 -3.83
CA GLN A 60 33.66 12.80 -3.77
C GLN A 60 34.19 13.28 -5.14
N PRO A 61 33.98 14.55 -5.50
CA PRO A 61 33.19 15.57 -4.76
C PRO A 61 31.70 15.27 -4.81
N ARG A 62 30.95 15.69 -3.80
CA ARG A 62 29.50 15.47 -3.77
C ARG A 62 28.79 16.05 -4.99
N SER A 63 29.19 17.20 -5.43
CA SER A 63 28.69 17.85 -6.64
C SER A 63 29.87 18.25 -7.56
N ILE A 64 29.89 17.66 -8.72
CA ILE A 64 30.88 18.05 -9.76
C ILE A 64 30.71 19.52 -10.14
N PHE A 65 29.46 20.00 -10.24
CA PHE A 65 29.19 21.40 -10.56
C PHE A 65 29.86 22.37 -9.57
N TYR A 66 29.67 22.14 -8.29
CA TYR A 66 30.28 23.02 -7.28
C TYR A 66 31.80 22.86 -7.23
N ALA A 67 32.34 21.66 -7.39
CA ALA A 67 33.78 21.45 -7.45
C ALA A 67 34.43 22.19 -8.63
N GLN A 68 33.83 22.07 -9.81
CA GLN A 68 34.29 22.80 -10.99
C GLN A 68 34.11 24.32 -10.85
N LEU A 69 33.06 24.76 -10.16
CA LEU A 69 32.83 26.18 -9.89
C LEU A 69 33.90 26.73 -8.92
N GLU A 70 34.24 25.98 -7.87
CA GLU A 70 35.29 26.33 -6.92
C GLU A 70 36.67 26.42 -7.62
N GLU A 71 36.98 25.43 -8.43
CA GLU A 71 38.21 25.42 -9.21
C GLU A 71 38.30 26.65 -10.14
N ARG A 72 37.24 26.93 -10.88
CA ARG A 72 37.19 28.05 -11.81
C ARG A 72 37.23 29.42 -11.14
N LEU A 73 36.52 29.58 -10.03
CA LEU A 73 36.41 30.86 -9.33
C LEU A 73 37.47 31.05 -8.26
N GLN A 74 38.26 30.04 -7.96
CA GLN A 74 39.25 30.03 -6.87
C GLN A 74 38.61 30.46 -5.52
N LYS A 75 37.33 30.11 -5.32
CA LYS A 75 36.53 30.45 -4.13
C LYS A 75 35.76 29.21 -3.66
N LYS A 76 35.67 29.04 -2.34
CA LYS A 76 34.82 28.02 -1.76
C LYS A 76 33.36 28.32 -2.07
N CYS A 77 32.64 27.31 -2.57
CA CYS A 77 31.22 27.37 -2.89
C CYS A 77 30.38 26.49 -1.94
N ALA A 78 30.98 26.08 -0.83
CA ALA A 78 30.34 25.15 0.12
C ALA A 78 29.00 25.67 0.67
N GLU A 79 28.88 26.98 0.89
CA GLU A 79 27.61 27.57 1.34
C GLU A 79 26.47 27.40 0.31
N ARG A 80 26.81 27.43 -0.97
CA ARG A 80 25.83 27.17 -2.03
C ARG A 80 25.40 25.69 -2.11
N ALA A 81 26.27 24.80 -1.62
CA ALA A 81 26.01 23.38 -1.58
C ALA A 81 25.22 22.93 -0.32
N ARG A 82 24.94 23.84 0.60
CA ARG A 82 24.23 23.53 1.87
C ARG A 82 22.85 22.92 1.68
N ILE A 83 22.24 23.16 0.53
CA ILE A 83 20.93 22.61 0.17
C ILE A 83 21.00 21.16 -0.32
N LEU A 84 22.20 20.66 -0.63
CA LEU A 84 22.33 19.26 -1.01
C LEU A 84 22.09 18.39 0.23
N PRO A 85 21.29 17.32 0.09
CA PRO A 85 21.09 16.39 1.19
C PRO A 85 22.42 15.85 1.71
N ARG A 86 22.49 15.50 2.98
CA ARG A 86 23.69 14.85 3.54
C ARG A 86 23.93 13.50 2.90
N ASN A 87 25.20 13.14 2.76
CA ASN A 87 25.54 11.76 2.45
C ASN A 87 25.14 10.88 3.64
N THR A 88 24.34 9.88 3.35
CA THR A 88 23.96 8.85 4.31
C THR A 88 24.88 7.62 4.21
N SER A 89 24.63 6.59 4.97
CA SER A 89 25.37 5.34 4.87
C SER A 89 25.33 4.76 3.45
N ALA A 90 26.42 4.14 3.01
CA ALA A 90 26.49 3.40 1.76
C ALA A 90 25.61 2.13 1.76
N THR A 91 25.01 1.78 2.87
CA THR A 91 24.12 0.64 3.00
C THR A 91 22.68 1.05 3.25
N SER A 92 21.75 0.34 2.64
CA SER A 92 20.31 0.47 2.91
C SER A 92 19.86 -0.16 4.23
N SER A 93 20.75 -0.91 4.87
CA SER A 93 20.53 -1.52 6.21
C SER A 93 21.65 -1.12 7.17
N PRO A 94 21.70 0.15 7.61
CA PRO A 94 22.68 0.63 8.55
C PRO A 94 22.54 -0.05 9.92
N THR A 95 23.51 0.15 10.84
CA THR A 95 23.34 -0.30 12.23
C THR A 95 22.11 0.33 12.87
N VAL A 96 21.63 -0.23 13.99
CA VAL A 96 20.44 0.30 14.68
C VAL A 96 20.66 1.74 15.11
N GLU A 97 21.84 2.07 15.63
CA GLU A 97 22.20 3.42 16.10
C GLU A 97 22.16 4.42 14.94
N VAL A 98 22.81 4.09 13.81
CA VAL A 98 22.80 4.94 12.61
C VAL A 98 21.38 5.03 12.04
N ALA A 99 20.61 3.94 12.06
CA ALA A 99 19.22 3.97 11.61
C ALA A 99 18.35 4.89 12.48
N MET A 100 18.59 4.93 13.79
CA MET A 100 17.88 5.86 14.69
C MET A 100 18.24 7.33 14.41
N GLU A 101 19.49 7.63 14.11
CA GLU A 101 19.91 8.98 13.71
C GLU A 101 19.27 9.40 12.39
N LEU A 102 19.34 8.52 11.39
CA LEU A 102 18.71 8.77 10.08
C LEU A 102 17.18 8.87 10.18
N ALA A 103 16.57 8.14 11.12
CA ALA A 103 15.15 8.26 11.40
C ALA A 103 14.79 9.63 11.99
N LYS A 104 15.63 10.22 12.82
CA LYS A 104 15.46 11.61 13.30
C LYS A 104 15.56 12.62 12.15
N GLU A 105 16.49 12.43 11.22
CA GLU A 105 16.59 13.28 10.02
C GLU A 105 15.37 13.11 9.09
N ALA A 106 14.89 11.89 8.92
CA ALA A 106 13.68 11.61 8.14
C ALA A 106 12.39 12.11 8.81
N TYR A 107 12.46 12.45 10.09
CA TYR A 107 11.38 13.08 10.84
C TYR A 107 11.10 14.51 10.37
N GLU A 108 12.13 15.24 10.01
CA GLU A 108 11.96 16.56 9.49
C GLU A 108 11.36 16.50 8.08
N PRO A 109 10.39 17.36 7.76
CA PRO A 109 9.81 17.42 6.43
C PRO A 109 10.88 17.65 5.36
N HIS A 110 10.67 17.08 4.18
CA HIS A 110 11.49 17.45 3.03
C HIS A 110 11.39 18.95 2.77
N LEU A 111 12.52 19.55 2.39
CA LEU A 111 12.52 20.91 1.90
C LEU A 111 11.62 20.98 0.64
N THR A 112 10.50 21.68 0.75
CA THR A 112 9.61 21.90 -0.38
C THR A 112 10.26 22.87 -1.38
N LEU A 113 9.81 22.85 -2.63
CA LEU A 113 10.24 23.84 -3.62
C LEU A 113 9.88 25.26 -3.17
N GLU A 114 8.76 25.43 -2.50
CA GLU A 114 8.32 26.70 -1.92
C GLU A 114 9.32 27.21 -0.88
N HIS A 115 9.62 26.41 0.16
CA HIS A 115 10.65 26.74 1.15
C HIS A 115 12.01 27.00 0.53
N TRP A 116 12.37 26.20 -0.48
CA TRP A 116 13.63 26.39 -1.18
C TRP A 116 13.68 27.72 -1.94
N ILE A 117 12.56 28.18 -2.49
CA ILE A 117 12.41 29.47 -3.15
C ILE A 117 12.44 30.61 -2.11
N GLU A 118 11.70 30.46 -1.02
CA GLU A 118 11.61 31.45 0.06
C GLU A 118 12.95 31.67 0.77
N GLU A 119 13.71 30.60 1.04
CA GLU A 119 15.05 30.68 1.64
C GLU A 119 16.10 31.31 0.73
N ARG A 120 15.78 31.54 -0.53
CA ARG A 120 16.66 32.19 -1.47
C ARG A 120 16.08 33.53 -1.82
N GLU A 121 16.77 34.58 -1.53
CA GLU A 121 16.45 35.92 -1.98
C GLU A 121 16.42 35.99 -3.52
N PHE A 122 15.41 35.41 -4.13
CA PHE A 122 15.07 35.64 -5.51
C PHE A 122 14.30 36.95 -5.62
N ALA A 123 14.38 37.57 -6.80
CA ALA A 123 13.61 38.74 -7.15
C ALA A 123 12.12 38.56 -6.77
N PRO A 124 11.42 39.63 -6.44
CA PRO A 124 10.06 39.57 -5.92
C PRO A 124 9.18 38.64 -6.75
N SER A 125 8.42 37.81 -6.06
CA SER A 125 7.52 36.85 -6.68
C SER A 125 6.61 37.52 -7.70
N LEU A 126 6.43 36.88 -8.84
CA LEU A 126 5.45 37.33 -9.84
C LEU A 126 4.06 37.33 -9.17
N SER A 127 3.35 38.44 -9.31
CA SER A 127 1.97 38.51 -8.81
C SER A 127 1.12 37.46 -9.50
N VAL A 128 0.53 36.58 -8.71
CA VAL A 128 -0.44 35.58 -9.16
C VAL A 128 -1.88 36.10 -8.99
N ALA A 129 -2.06 37.40 -8.85
CA ALA A 129 -3.38 38.01 -8.73
C ALA A 129 -4.26 37.64 -9.94
N GLY A 130 -5.43 37.06 -9.67
CA GLY A 130 -6.37 36.61 -10.70
C GLY A 130 -6.24 35.15 -11.15
N LEU A 131 -5.28 34.38 -10.64
CA LEU A 131 -5.28 32.93 -10.81
C LEU A 131 -6.32 32.32 -9.86
N LYS A 132 -7.04 31.32 -10.38
CA LYS A 132 -7.97 30.56 -9.53
C LYS A 132 -7.20 29.79 -8.46
N SER A 133 -7.64 29.94 -7.22
CA SER A 133 -7.19 29.13 -6.09
C SER A 133 -7.67 27.69 -6.27
N ILE A 134 -7.00 26.73 -5.59
CA ILE A 134 -7.48 25.34 -5.51
C ILE A 134 -8.90 25.27 -4.91
N GLU A 135 -9.28 26.25 -4.10
CA GLU A 135 -10.62 26.39 -3.50
C GLU A 135 -11.68 26.79 -4.53
N ASP A 136 -11.27 27.39 -5.65
CA ASP A 136 -12.14 27.73 -6.78
C ASP A 136 -12.43 26.54 -7.70
N ILE A 137 -11.71 25.42 -7.51
CA ILE A 137 -11.96 24.19 -8.23
C ILE A 137 -13.19 23.54 -7.62
N LYS A 138 -14.34 23.82 -8.23
CA LYS A 138 -15.60 23.15 -7.84
C LYS A 138 -15.36 21.65 -7.95
N GLU A 139 -15.68 20.92 -6.89
CA GLU A 139 -15.67 19.46 -6.88
C GLU A 139 -16.37 18.96 -8.15
N LYS A 140 -15.74 18.03 -8.87
CA LYS A 140 -16.44 17.31 -9.93
C LYS A 140 -17.70 16.76 -9.28
N LYS A 141 -18.87 17.20 -9.78
CA LYS A 141 -20.13 16.61 -9.34
C LYS A 141 -19.96 15.12 -9.37
N THR A 142 -20.07 14.47 -8.24
CA THR A 142 -20.22 13.03 -8.16
C THR A 142 -21.32 12.69 -9.16
N ILE A 143 -21.02 11.90 -10.17
CA ILE A 143 -22.05 11.37 -11.06
C ILE A 143 -22.88 10.51 -10.11
N GLN A 144 -24.07 11.03 -9.75
CA GLN A 144 -25.05 10.17 -9.08
C GLN A 144 -25.36 9.09 -10.09
N GLY A 145 -24.78 7.91 -9.86
CA GLY A 145 -25.09 6.74 -10.64
C GLY A 145 -26.59 6.54 -10.58
N GLU A 146 -27.22 6.32 -11.74
CA GLU A 146 -28.60 5.85 -11.75
C GLU A 146 -28.68 4.68 -10.78
N THR A 147 -29.56 4.78 -9.80
CA THR A 147 -29.92 3.69 -8.89
C THR A 147 -30.63 2.63 -9.73
N ARG A 148 -29.85 1.82 -10.46
CA ARG A 148 -30.32 0.56 -11.03
C ARG A 148 -30.18 -0.49 -9.94
N ASP A 149 -31.15 -1.38 -9.82
CA ASP A 149 -31.06 -2.55 -8.97
C ASP A 149 -29.75 -3.29 -9.26
N LEU A 150 -28.82 -3.22 -8.33
CA LEU A 150 -27.57 -3.97 -8.42
C LEU A 150 -27.83 -5.43 -8.04
N PRO A 151 -27.17 -6.41 -8.69
CA PRO A 151 -27.26 -7.80 -8.30
C PRO A 151 -26.96 -7.96 -6.80
N GLU A 152 -27.83 -8.62 -6.08
CA GLU A 152 -27.67 -8.82 -4.64
C GLU A 152 -26.76 -10.01 -4.36
N MET A 153 -25.67 -9.76 -3.62
CA MET A 153 -24.86 -10.82 -3.06
C MET A 153 -25.43 -11.28 -1.72
N VAL A 154 -25.68 -12.55 -1.60
CA VAL A 154 -26.21 -13.17 -0.39
C VAL A 154 -25.36 -14.35 0.09
N ILE A 155 -25.44 -14.66 1.37
CA ILE A 155 -24.96 -15.94 1.91
C ILE A 155 -26.16 -16.85 2.05
N ALA A 156 -26.23 -17.86 1.20
CA ALA A 156 -27.30 -18.84 1.23
C ALA A 156 -26.75 -20.27 1.31
N ASN A 157 -27.26 -21.06 2.25
CA ASN A 157 -26.78 -22.40 2.54
C ASN A 157 -25.27 -22.45 2.82
N GLY A 158 -24.72 -21.37 3.43
CA GLY A 158 -23.31 -21.22 3.74
C GLY A 158 -22.41 -21.09 2.52
N ARG A 159 -22.93 -20.55 1.44
CA ARG A 159 -22.21 -20.27 0.18
C ARG A 159 -22.45 -18.82 -0.24
N VAL A 160 -21.46 -18.23 -0.87
CA VAL A 160 -21.61 -16.91 -1.49
C VAL A 160 -22.35 -17.05 -2.81
N GLN A 161 -23.44 -16.33 -2.97
CA GLN A 161 -24.27 -16.36 -4.18
C GLN A 161 -24.58 -14.94 -4.65
N MET A 162 -24.82 -14.77 -5.94
CA MET A 162 -25.31 -13.54 -6.55
C MET A 162 -26.35 -13.92 -7.61
N ASP A 163 -27.55 -13.34 -7.51
CA ASP A 163 -28.69 -13.69 -8.38
C ASP A 163 -28.96 -15.21 -8.46
N GLY A 164 -28.78 -15.92 -7.34
CA GLY A 164 -28.94 -17.37 -7.26
C GLY A 164 -27.78 -18.20 -7.81
N ALA A 165 -26.81 -17.57 -8.45
CA ALA A 165 -25.61 -18.26 -8.95
C ALA A 165 -24.54 -18.36 -7.85
N LEU A 166 -23.96 -19.56 -7.71
CA LEU A 166 -22.87 -19.80 -6.77
C LEU A 166 -21.60 -19.06 -7.23
N LEU A 167 -21.03 -18.23 -6.35
CA LEU A 167 -19.77 -17.54 -6.59
C LEU A 167 -18.59 -18.37 -6.08
N VAL A 168 -17.77 -18.84 -7.02
CA VAL A 168 -16.53 -19.56 -6.75
C VAL A 168 -15.46 -19.05 -7.70
N GLY A 169 -14.31 -18.63 -7.19
CA GLY A 169 -13.28 -18.08 -8.05
C GLY A 169 -12.03 -17.66 -7.33
N LYS A 170 -11.11 -17.09 -8.11
CA LYS A 170 -9.83 -16.59 -7.61
C LYS A 170 -10.00 -15.20 -7.03
N SER A 171 -9.18 -14.90 -6.05
CA SER A 171 -8.94 -13.53 -5.61
C SER A 171 -7.67 -12.94 -6.26
N ARG A 172 -7.61 -11.62 -6.25
CA ARG A 172 -6.44 -10.85 -6.61
C ARG A 172 -6.26 -9.71 -5.62
N THR A 173 -5.09 -9.61 -5.05
CA THR A 173 -4.74 -8.51 -4.14
C THR A 173 -4.29 -7.27 -4.91
N THR A 174 -4.31 -6.11 -4.27
CA THR A 174 -3.65 -4.90 -4.72
C THR A 174 -2.21 -5.23 -5.15
N PRO A 175 -1.84 -5.01 -6.42
CA PRO A 175 -0.54 -5.47 -6.91
C PRO A 175 0.60 -4.66 -6.31
N TRP A 176 1.65 -5.36 -5.89
CA TRP A 176 2.94 -4.72 -5.65
C TRP A 176 3.49 -4.15 -6.95
N TRP A 177 3.91 -2.92 -6.89
CA TRP A 177 4.51 -2.21 -8.00
C TRP A 177 5.95 -1.82 -7.68
N ASN A 178 6.82 -1.82 -8.67
CA ASN A 178 8.23 -1.54 -8.48
C ASN A 178 8.66 -0.15 -8.97
N GLY A 179 7.73 0.75 -9.14
CA GLY A 179 7.99 2.13 -9.53
C GLY A 179 8.51 2.35 -10.95
N LYS A 180 8.49 1.34 -11.82
CA LYS A 180 9.03 1.46 -13.18
C LYS A 180 7.96 1.86 -14.17
N LEU A 181 8.02 3.09 -14.68
CA LEU A 181 7.07 3.63 -15.67
C LEU A 181 7.53 3.38 -17.12
N ARG A 182 8.24 2.32 -17.38
CA ARG A 182 8.69 1.96 -18.73
C ARG A 182 7.61 1.24 -19.52
N THR A 183 7.62 1.41 -20.84
CA THR A 183 6.63 0.79 -21.74
C THR A 183 6.55 -0.73 -21.60
N ASN A 184 7.66 -1.43 -21.46
CA ASN A 184 7.67 -2.88 -21.26
C ASN A 184 7.12 -3.31 -19.90
N TYR A 185 7.31 -2.52 -18.85
CA TYR A 185 6.70 -2.76 -17.53
C TYR A 185 5.22 -2.43 -17.52
N LEU A 186 4.83 -1.32 -18.15
CA LEU A 186 3.42 -0.94 -18.26
C LEU A 186 2.61 -2.02 -18.95
N LYS A 187 3.14 -2.64 -20.00
CA LYS A 187 2.49 -3.77 -20.67
C LYS A 187 2.26 -4.99 -19.77
N LYS A 188 3.12 -5.16 -18.76
CA LYS A 188 3.06 -6.26 -17.77
C LYS A 188 2.42 -5.83 -16.46
N ALA A 189 2.10 -4.56 -16.31
CA ALA A 189 1.50 -4.04 -15.09
C ALA A 189 0.13 -4.70 -14.87
N SER A 190 -0.12 -4.99 -13.64
CA SER A 190 -1.43 -5.48 -13.24
C SER A 190 -2.30 -4.30 -12.85
N PRO A 191 -3.58 -4.24 -13.29
CA PRO A 191 -4.47 -3.16 -12.93
C PRO A 191 -4.67 -3.02 -11.43
N ALA A 192 -4.81 -1.79 -10.95
CA ALA A 192 -5.06 -1.44 -9.57
C ALA A 192 -6.13 -0.33 -9.48
N ILE A 193 -6.93 -0.36 -8.41
CA ILE A 193 -8.06 0.57 -8.25
C ILE A 193 -7.57 1.95 -7.82
N THR A 194 -6.70 2.02 -6.83
CA THR A 194 -6.29 3.26 -6.15
C THR A 194 -4.91 3.76 -6.56
N ARG A 195 -4.32 3.18 -7.60
CA ARG A 195 -3.06 3.65 -8.16
C ARG A 195 -3.26 4.96 -8.91
N PHE A 196 -2.33 5.89 -8.71
CA PHE A 196 -2.41 7.24 -9.24
C PHE A 196 -1.05 7.68 -9.81
N VAL A 197 -1.08 8.28 -10.98
CA VAL A 197 0.04 9.00 -11.58
C VAL A 197 -0.49 10.35 -12.07
N PRO A 198 0.03 11.47 -11.57
CA PRO A 198 -0.45 12.79 -11.97
C PRO A 198 -0.47 12.98 -13.48
N GLY A 199 -1.63 13.38 -14.03
CA GLY A 199 -1.81 13.68 -15.44
C GLY A 199 -1.66 12.50 -16.42
N ARG A 200 -1.54 11.26 -15.92
CA ARG A 200 -1.33 10.08 -16.78
C ARG A 200 -2.32 8.96 -16.45
N GLU A 201 -3.07 8.56 -17.44
CA GLU A 201 -4.02 7.45 -17.35
C GLU A 201 -3.56 6.24 -18.17
N GLY A 202 -4.04 5.07 -17.78
CA GLY A 202 -3.82 3.81 -18.48
C GLY A 202 -3.25 2.73 -17.59
N LEU A 203 -3.02 1.56 -18.18
CA LEU A 203 -2.53 0.38 -17.47
C LEU A 203 -1.17 0.64 -16.81
N GLY A 204 -1.10 0.41 -15.51
CA GLY A 204 0.12 0.63 -14.72
C GLY A 204 0.37 2.08 -14.33
N LEU A 205 -0.51 2.98 -14.75
CA LEU A 205 -0.56 4.39 -14.37
C LEU A 205 -1.78 4.62 -13.48
N THR A 206 -2.59 5.65 -13.75
CA THR A 206 -3.94 5.75 -13.19
C THR A 206 -4.84 4.86 -14.03
N ASP A 207 -5.13 3.67 -13.55
CA ASP A 207 -5.90 2.69 -14.33
C ASP A 207 -7.38 3.12 -14.45
N ARG A 208 -7.97 2.90 -15.62
CA ARG A 208 -9.42 3.06 -15.79
C ARG A 208 -10.14 1.91 -15.12
N ILE A 209 -11.19 2.19 -14.35
CA ILE A 209 -11.93 1.15 -13.62
C ILE A 209 -12.52 0.10 -14.56
N ASP A 210 -13.01 0.48 -15.72
CA ASP A 210 -13.47 -0.49 -16.74
C ASP A 210 -12.37 -1.46 -17.16
N SER A 211 -11.13 -0.98 -17.22
CA SER A 211 -9.97 -1.83 -17.55
C SER A 211 -9.66 -2.82 -16.43
N VAL A 212 -9.86 -2.43 -15.16
CA VAL A 212 -9.71 -3.32 -14.01
C VAL A 212 -10.77 -4.42 -14.04
N VAL A 213 -12.04 -4.05 -14.20
CA VAL A 213 -13.18 -4.98 -14.30
C VAL A 213 -12.99 -5.95 -15.48
N ASN A 214 -12.66 -5.44 -16.67
CA ASN A 214 -12.42 -6.26 -17.85
C ASN A 214 -11.21 -7.20 -17.70
N PHE A 215 -10.18 -6.77 -16.99
CA PHE A 215 -9.04 -7.63 -16.67
C PHE A 215 -9.45 -8.79 -15.77
N MET A 216 -10.25 -8.52 -14.74
CA MET A 216 -10.73 -9.55 -13.83
C MET A 216 -11.58 -10.58 -14.57
N LYS A 217 -12.53 -10.14 -15.38
CA LYS A 217 -13.38 -11.03 -16.20
C LYS A 217 -12.55 -11.94 -17.11
N ARG A 218 -11.63 -11.36 -17.88
CA ARG A 218 -10.79 -12.13 -18.82
C ARG A 218 -9.87 -13.14 -18.15
N ASN A 219 -9.53 -12.94 -16.88
CA ASN A 219 -8.64 -13.82 -16.13
C ASN A 219 -9.39 -14.73 -15.14
N ASN A 220 -10.73 -14.76 -15.17
CA ASN A 220 -11.58 -15.50 -14.24
C ASN A 220 -11.25 -15.18 -12.77
N ILE A 221 -11.07 -13.90 -12.47
CA ILE A 221 -10.85 -13.39 -11.11
C ILE A 221 -12.20 -12.89 -10.60
N LEU A 222 -12.67 -13.47 -9.51
CA LEU A 222 -13.95 -13.13 -8.89
C LEU A 222 -13.81 -11.97 -7.91
N VAL A 223 -12.76 -11.98 -7.11
CA VAL A 223 -12.57 -11.06 -5.98
C VAL A 223 -11.40 -10.13 -6.23
N PHE A 224 -11.62 -8.83 -6.08
CA PHE A 224 -10.51 -7.89 -5.88
C PHE A 224 -10.32 -7.68 -4.38
N ASP A 225 -9.15 -8.03 -3.88
CA ASP A 225 -8.76 -7.94 -2.48
C ASP A 225 -7.98 -6.64 -2.29
N GLN A 226 -8.68 -5.60 -1.88
CA GLN A 226 -8.20 -4.22 -1.83
C GLN A 226 -7.72 -3.84 -0.45
N ASN A 227 -6.49 -3.37 -0.37
CA ASN A 227 -5.97 -2.57 0.75
C ASN A 227 -5.45 -1.23 0.23
N TYR A 228 -5.22 -0.27 1.10
CA TYR A 228 -4.73 1.03 0.64
C TYR A 228 -3.24 1.03 0.26
N GLY A 229 -2.51 -0.04 0.59
CA GLY A 229 -1.12 -0.20 0.20
C GLY A 229 -0.17 0.82 0.84
N LEU A 230 1.03 0.89 0.32
CA LEU A 230 2.00 1.94 0.63
C LEU A 230 1.70 3.15 -0.26
N TRP A 231 1.95 4.36 0.23
CA TRP A 231 1.64 5.56 -0.53
C TRP A 231 2.38 5.62 -1.87
N TYR A 232 3.67 5.26 -1.87
CA TYR A 232 4.37 5.01 -3.12
C TYR A 232 5.05 3.64 -3.08
N ASP A 233 4.96 2.97 -4.20
CA ASP A 233 5.37 1.60 -4.32
C ASP A 233 6.71 1.53 -5.02
N ARG A 234 7.77 1.46 -4.23
CA ARG A 234 9.11 1.23 -4.72
C ARG A 234 9.69 -0.01 -4.08
N ARG A 235 9.71 -1.08 -4.84
CA ARG A 235 10.21 -2.38 -4.36
C ARG A 235 11.62 -2.31 -3.82
N ARG A 236 12.44 -1.40 -4.33
CA ARG A 236 13.82 -1.24 -3.89
C ARG A 236 13.93 -0.80 -2.44
N ASP A 237 13.01 0.05 -1.99
CA ASP A 237 12.97 0.56 -0.61
C ASP A 237 12.09 -0.31 0.29
N ASP A 238 11.54 -1.38 -0.26
CA ASP A 238 10.74 -2.34 0.49
C ASP A 238 11.63 -3.07 1.50
N HIS A 239 11.16 -3.15 2.75
CA HIS A 239 11.87 -3.81 3.85
C HIS A 239 13.20 -3.18 4.29
N GLU A 240 13.41 -1.94 3.97
CA GLU A 240 14.51 -1.16 4.53
C GLU A 240 14.19 -0.73 5.98
N ARG A 241 15.24 -0.47 6.81
CA ARG A 241 15.02 0.06 8.16
C ARG A 241 14.33 1.41 8.14
N ILE A 242 14.83 2.26 7.26
CA ILE A 242 14.28 3.58 7.03
C ILE A 242 14.23 3.85 5.54
N ARG A 243 13.45 4.82 5.16
CA ARG A 243 13.51 5.43 3.84
C ARG A 243 14.46 6.63 3.89
N ARG A 244 15.32 6.74 2.92
CA ARG A 244 16.26 7.86 2.85
C ARG A 244 15.49 9.13 2.47
N ARG A 245 15.82 10.23 3.15
CA ARG A 245 15.23 11.54 2.88
C ARG A 245 15.53 12.05 1.46
N ASP A 246 16.72 11.74 0.95
CA ASP A 246 17.16 12.08 -0.40
C ASP A 246 16.78 11.04 -1.47
N GLY A 247 15.93 10.08 -1.11
CA GLY A 247 15.39 9.10 -2.04
C GLY A 247 14.35 9.72 -2.96
N ASP A 248 14.19 9.15 -4.17
CA ASP A 248 13.20 9.63 -5.12
C ASP A 248 11.77 9.46 -4.60
N VAL A 249 10.96 10.45 -4.86
CA VAL A 249 9.52 10.42 -4.67
C VAL A 249 8.85 10.67 -6.01
N TRP A 250 8.36 9.60 -6.65
CA TRP A 250 7.74 9.69 -7.96
C TRP A 250 6.73 8.56 -8.16
N GLY A 251 5.75 8.82 -9.04
CA GLY A 251 4.68 7.86 -9.32
C GLY A 251 5.18 6.55 -9.92
N PRO A 252 4.37 5.50 -9.86
CA PRO A 252 2.99 5.54 -9.39
C PRO A 252 2.89 5.60 -7.86
N PHE A 253 1.82 6.24 -7.40
CA PHE A 253 1.42 6.28 -6.00
C PHE A 253 0.21 5.39 -5.77
N TYR A 254 0.03 4.88 -4.55
CA TYR A 254 -1.26 4.38 -4.09
C TYR A 254 -1.89 5.45 -3.20
N GLU A 255 -2.97 6.05 -3.67
CA GLU A 255 -3.70 7.01 -2.86
C GLU A 255 -4.16 6.40 -1.55
N GLN A 256 -4.10 7.21 -0.51
CA GLN A 256 -4.47 6.82 0.85
C GLN A 256 -5.94 7.19 1.13
N PRO A 257 -6.61 6.51 2.07
CA PRO A 257 -8.01 6.77 2.38
C PRO A 257 -8.28 8.14 3.03
N PHE A 258 -7.23 8.82 3.49
CA PHE A 258 -7.30 10.10 4.21
C PHE A 258 -6.94 11.27 3.30
N GLY A 259 -7.65 12.38 3.47
CA GLY A 259 -7.39 13.62 2.74
C GLY A 259 -6.23 14.41 3.33
N ARG A 260 -5.64 15.28 2.51
CA ARG A 260 -4.63 16.23 2.97
C ARG A 260 -5.29 17.42 3.65
N SER A 261 -4.71 17.86 4.78
CA SER A 261 -5.28 18.95 5.59
C SER A 261 -5.04 20.34 5.01
N GLY A 262 -4.06 20.49 4.14
CA GLY A 262 -3.54 21.80 3.74
C GLY A 262 -2.64 22.47 4.80
N GLN A 263 -2.34 21.79 5.92
CA GLN A 263 -1.57 22.33 7.04
C GLN A 263 -0.30 21.52 7.27
N GLY A 264 0.75 22.23 7.67
CA GLY A 264 2.05 21.61 7.97
C GLY A 264 2.62 20.81 6.80
N ILE A 265 3.73 20.13 7.03
CA ILE A 265 4.43 19.38 6.01
C ILE A 265 4.65 17.95 6.54
N ALA A 266 4.21 16.95 5.79
CA ALA A 266 4.48 15.54 6.05
C ALA A 266 5.85 15.15 5.53
N TRP A 267 6.28 13.92 5.82
CA TRP A 267 7.61 13.43 5.47
C TRP A 267 7.94 13.58 3.98
N GLU A 268 6.99 13.34 3.10
CA GLU A 268 7.18 13.41 1.64
C GLU A 268 7.06 14.84 1.06
N GLY A 269 6.91 15.86 1.89
CA GLY A 269 6.86 17.26 1.46
C GLY A 269 5.46 17.77 1.08
N LEU A 270 4.43 16.94 1.17
CA LEU A 270 3.03 17.35 1.01
C LEU A 270 2.45 17.80 2.35
N SER A 271 1.30 18.49 2.32
CA SER A 271 0.63 18.83 3.58
C SER A 271 0.24 17.57 4.37
N LYS A 272 0.22 17.70 5.70
CA LYS A 272 -0.13 16.58 6.58
C LYS A 272 -1.53 16.06 6.28
N TYR A 273 -1.74 14.78 6.57
CA TYR A 273 -3.08 14.19 6.50
C TYR A 273 -3.99 14.72 7.60
N ASP A 274 -5.27 14.78 7.31
CA ASP A 274 -6.32 14.82 8.32
C ASP A 274 -7.04 13.46 8.32
N LEU A 275 -6.84 12.69 9.38
CA LEU A 275 -7.44 11.35 9.51
C LEU A 275 -8.96 11.39 9.70
N ASN A 276 -9.53 12.58 9.98
CA ASN A 276 -10.97 12.80 10.00
C ASN A 276 -11.55 13.18 8.63
N ARG A 277 -10.70 13.44 7.64
CA ARG A 277 -11.11 13.87 6.30
C ARG A 277 -10.92 12.73 5.31
N PRO A 278 -11.99 12.17 4.73
CA PRO A 278 -11.88 11.18 3.68
C PRO A 278 -11.22 11.75 2.41
N ASN A 279 -10.39 10.95 1.75
CA ASN A 279 -9.89 11.27 0.41
C ASN A 279 -10.99 10.99 -0.62
N ALA A 280 -11.67 12.02 -1.10
CA ALA A 280 -12.81 11.89 -1.99
C ALA A 280 -12.48 11.08 -3.27
N TRP A 281 -11.28 11.26 -3.84
CA TRP A 281 -10.86 10.52 -5.03
C TRP A 281 -10.70 9.01 -4.73
N TYR A 282 -10.05 8.65 -3.63
CA TYR A 282 -9.85 7.25 -3.21
C TYR A 282 -11.19 6.54 -3.04
N TRP A 283 -12.10 7.12 -2.28
CA TRP A 283 -13.40 6.53 -1.97
C TRP A 283 -14.32 6.45 -3.19
N ALA A 284 -14.31 7.49 -4.05
CA ALA A 284 -15.08 7.48 -5.30
C ALA A 284 -14.62 6.38 -6.26
N ARG A 285 -13.32 6.15 -6.36
CA ARG A 285 -12.78 5.08 -7.23
C ARG A 285 -13.16 3.69 -6.76
N LEU A 286 -13.11 3.46 -5.45
CA LEU A 286 -13.53 2.18 -4.86
C LEU A 286 -15.04 1.96 -5.06
N LYS A 287 -15.84 3.00 -4.87
CA LYS A 287 -17.29 2.93 -5.13
C LYS A 287 -17.60 2.65 -6.60
N GLU A 288 -16.94 3.33 -7.52
CA GLU A 288 -17.07 3.08 -8.97
C GLU A 288 -16.72 1.62 -9.31
N PHE A 289 -15.65 1.09 -8.70
CA PHE A 289 -15.30 -0.32 -8.91
C PHE A 289 -16.38 -1.25 -8.34
N ALA A 290 -16.89 -0.99 -7.14
CA ALA A 290 -17.93 -1.79 -6.53
C ALA A 290 -19.20 -1.83 -7.39
N GLU A 291 -19.65 -0.67 -7.90
CA GLU A 291 -20.83 -0.57 -8.75
C GLU A 291 -20.65 -1.28 -10.09
N LYS A 292 -19.54 -1.04 -10.79
CA LYS A 292 -19.24 -1.70 -12.08
C LYS A 292 -19.00 -3.19 -11.90
N GLY A 293 -18.27 -3.57 -10.83
CA GLY A 293 -18.00 -4.96 -10.49
C GLY A 293 -19.27 -5.75 -10.18
N SER A 294 -20.21 -5.15 -9.43
CA SER A 294 -21.48 -5.80 -9.11
C SER A 294 -22.25 -6.22 -10.35
N ARG A 295 -22.34 -5.34 -11.35
CA ARG A 295 -23.03 -5.63 -12.63
C ARG A 295 -22.40 -6.80 -13.40
N GLU A 296 -21.15 -7.11 -13.11
CA GLU A 296 -20.37 -8.15 -13.75
C GLU A 296 -20.13 -9.38 -12.86
N GLY A 297 -20.83 -9.44 -11.72
CA GLY A 297 -20.71 -10.56 -10.78
C GLY A 297 -19.39 -10.60 -10.02
N LEU A 298 -18.69 -9.46 -9.89
CA LEU A 298 -17.41 -9.36 -9.18
C LEU A 298 -17.60 -8.85 -7.74
N LEU A 299 -16.72 -9.27 -6.85
CA LEU A 299 -16.70 -8.90 -5.44
C LEU A 299 -15.51 -8.00 -5.12
N LEU A 300 -15.72 -7.11 -4.17
CA LEU A 300 -14.67 -6.33 -3.52
C LEU A 300 -14.48 -6.83 -2.09
N PHE A 301 -13.35 -7.43 -1.79
CA PHE A 301 -12.89 -7.63 -0.43
C PHE A 301 -12.16 -6.36 0.01
N HIS A 302 -12.80 -5.58 0.87
CA HIS A 302 -12.28 -4.31 1.35
C HIS A 302 -11.57 -4.51 2.68
N GLU A 303 -10.26 -4.68 2.63
CA GLU A 303 -9.39 -4.74 3.80
C GLU A 303 -9.21 -3.33 4.35
N ASN A 304 -9.82 -3.04 5.50
CA ASN A 304 -9.88 -1.68 6.05
C ASN A 304 -8.49 -1.11 6.34
N TYR A 305 -7.56 -1.95 6.79
CA TYR A 305 -6.19 -1.55 7.14
C TYR A 305 -5.15 -2.31 6.32
N PHE A 306 -3.92 -1.88 6.47
CA PHE A 306 -2.74 -2.58 5.93
C PHE A 306 -1.68 -2.72 7.03
N GLN A 307 -1.70 -3.87 7.71
CA GLN A 307 -0.82 -4.14 8.86
C GLN A 307 0.67 -4.02 8.54
N HIS A 308 1.02 -4.24 7.28
CA HIS A 308 2.38 -4.13 6.79
C HIS A 308 3.04 -2.76 7.09
N ASN A 309 2.22 -1.69 7.08
CA ASN A 309 2.71 -0.34 7.36
C ASN A 309 3.19 -0.16 8.81
N ILE A 310 2.68 -0.95 9.75
CA ILE A 310 2.89 -0.73 11.19
C ILE A 310 3.87 -1.70 11.85
N LEU A 311 4.41 -2.66 11.11
CA LEU A 311 5.31 -3.63 11.72
C LEU A 311 6.43 -4.19 10.85
N GLU A 312 6.37 -4.09 9.53
CA GLU A 312 7.31 -4.83 8.68
C GLU A 312 8.67 -4.16 8.57
N ALA A 313 8.72 -2.86 8.29
CA ALA A 313 9.97 -2.13 8.18
C ALA A 313 9.77 -0.64 8.45
N GLY A 314 10.82 0.04 8.91
CA GLY A 314 10.79 1.48 9.14
C GLY A 314 10.42 2.29 7.89
N ALA A 315 10.88 1.85 6.72
CA ALA A 315 10.55 2.49 5.44
C ALA A 315 9.05 2.48 5.10
N HIS A 316 8.29 1.54 5.62
CA HIS A 316 6.83 1.46 5.41
C HIS A 316 6.05 2.40 6.33
N TRP A 317 6.65 2.77 7.45
CA TRP A 317 6.02 3.67 8.42
C TRP A 317 6.26 5.14 8.12
N VAL A 318 7.36 5.45 7.47
CA VAL A 318 7.85 6.83 7.34
C VAL A 318 6.83 7.78 6.71
N ASP A 319 6.08 7.33 5.71
CA ASP A 319 5.04 8.09 5.02
C ASP A 319 3.61 7.63 5.38
N CYS A 320 3.48 6.75 6.36
CA CYS A 320 2.18 6.27 6.81
C CYS A 320 1.32 7.42 7.35
N PRO A 321 0.05 7.55 6.92
CA PRO A 321 -0.83 8.62 7.41
C PRO A 321 -1.01 8.65 8.92
N TRP A 322 -0.96 7.49 9.58
CA TRP A 322 -1.12 7.37 11.03
C TRP A 322 0.10 7.84 11.83
N ARG A 323 1.28 7.96 11.22
CA ARG A 323 2.47 8.48 11.88
C ARG A 323 2.23 9.91 12.38
N SER A 324 2.59 10.20 13.64
CA SER A 324 2.29 11.49 14.29
C SER A 324 2.81 12.69 13.51
N SER A 325 3.99 12.60 12.89
CA SER A 325 4.54 13.68 12.08
C SER A 325 3.82 13.88 10.75
N ASN A 326 3.04 12.89 10.27
CA ASN A 326 2.38 12.95 8.98
C ASN A 326 0.89 13.37 9.03
N ASN A 327 0.33 13.55 10.22
CA ASN A 327 -1.06 13.97 10.39
C ASN A 327 -1.19 15.14 11.38
N ILE A 328 -2.39 15.73 11.42
CA ILE A 328 -2.74 16.84 12.33
C ILE A 328 -3.56 16.36 13.54
N ASN A 329 -3.71 15.06 13.76
CA ASN A 329 -4.72 14.49 14.65
C ASN A 329 -4.16 13.99 15.99
N GLU A 330 -2.91 14.34 16.31
CA GLU A 330 -2.30 14.03 17.62
C GLU A 330 -2.36 12.52 17.97
N THR A 331 -1.95 11.68 17.02
CA THR A 331 -2.04 10.21 17.16
C THR A 331 -1.11 9.63 18.22
N ASP A 332 -0.16 10.40 18.71
CA ASP A 332 0.75 10.05 19.81
C ASP A 332 1.53 8.75 19.59
N PHE A 333 1.98 8.52 18.35
CA PHE A 333 2.98 7.48 18.09
C PHE A 333 4.39 8.03 18.35
N PRO A 334 5.30 7.22 18.86
CA PRO A 334 6.65 7.68 19.18
C PRO A 334 7.43 8.11 17.96
N GLU A 335 8.20 9.16 18.14
CA GLU A 335 9.10 9.70 17.13
C GLU A 335 10.53 9.85 17.72
N PRO A 336 11.54 9.26 17.15
CA PRO A 336 11.48 8.28 16.05
C PRO A 336 10.83 6.97 16.47
N VAL A 337 10.34 6.22 15.51
CA VAL A 337 9.73 4.91 15.76
C VAL A 337 10.76 3.94 16.37
N PRO A 338 10.39 3.15 17.37
CA PRO A 338 11.30 2.13 17.91
C PRO A 338 11.47 0.97 16.94
N PHE A 339 12.70 0.48 16.80
CA PHE A 339 12.96 -0.75 16.07
C PHE A 339 12.87 -1.97 16.99
N ALA A 340 12.29 -3.05 16.45
CA ALA A 340 12.21 -4.35 17.11
C ALA A 340 12.94 -5.40 16.26
N GLY A 341 14.23 -5.57 16.48
CA GLY A 341 15.11 -6.41 15.66
C GLY A 341 15.68 -5.65 14.48
N ASP A 342 16.10 -6.35 13.42
CA ASP A 342 16.94 -5.79 12.36
C ASP A 342 16.34 -4.52 11.72
N LYS A 343 15.24 -4.64 10.99
CA LYS A 343 14.60 -3.50 10.30
C LYS A 343 13.12 -3.35 10.63
N ARG A 344 12.61 -4.18 11.51
CA ARG A 344 11.21 -4.12 11.92
C ARG A 344 10.98 -3.00 12.91
N ILE A 345 9.87 -2.31 12.71
CA ILE A 345 9.33 -1.38 13.70
C ILE A 345 8.28 -2.09 14.54
N PHE A 346 7.99 -1.54 15.70
CA PHE A 346 7.00 -2.09 16.60
C PHE A 346 6.05 -1.00 17.10
N VAL A 347 5.13 -0.58 16.25
CA VAL A 347 4.04 0.32 16.63
C VAL A 347 2.69 -0.39 16.66
N ALA A 348 2.65 -1.68 16.32
CA ALA A 348 1.42 -2.43 16.20
C ALA A 348 0.64 -2.51 17.52
N ASP A 349 1.32 -2.72 18.67
CA ASP A 349 0.65 -2.72 19.97
C ASP A 349 -0.05 -1.39 20.24
N MET A 350 0.62 -0.28 19.94
CA MET A 350 0.04 1.06 20.11
C MET A 350 -1.07 1.32 19.09
N PHE A 351 -0.91 0.85 17.85
CA PHE A 351 -1.91 1.02 16.81
C PHE A 351 -3.21 0.30 17.16
N TYR A 352 -3.11 -0.90 17.72
CA TYR A 352 -4.28 -1.69 18.14
C TYR A 352 -4.78 -1.36 19.55
N ASP A 353 -4.12 -0.43 20.25
CA ASP A 353 -4.56 0.00 21.57
C ASP A 353 -5.79 0.92 21.49
N ILE A 354 -6.95 0.32 21.74
CA ILE A 354 -8.24 1.01 21.76
C ILE A 354 -8.54 1.74 23.08
N ASN A 355 -7.62 1.72 24.06
CA ASN A 355 -7.77 2.50 25.29
C ASN A 355 -7.30 3.94 25.10
N HIS A 356 -6.45 4.19 24.10
CA HIS A 356 -6.03 5.55 23.75
C HIS A 356 -7.19 6.33 23.13
N PRO A 357 -7.68 7.41 23.75
CA PRO A 357 -8.95 8.04 23.38
C PRO A 357 -8.94 8.58 21.95
N VAL A 358 -7.85 9.25 21.55
CA VAL A 358 -7.74 9.84 20.20
C VAL A 358 -7.69 8.73 19.14
N ARG A 359 -6.82 7.73 19.31
CA ARG A 359 -6.70 6.63 18.34
C ARG A 359 -8.00 5.82 18.25
N ARG A 360 -8.65 5.55 19.38
CA ARG A 360 -9.95 4.86 19.41
C ARG A 360 -11.00 5.58 18.56
N GLU A 361 -11.12 6.90 18.74
CA GLU A 361 -12.09 7.70 17.99
C GLU A 361 -11.76 7.75 16.50
N LEU A 362 -10.49 7.92 16.14
CA LEU A 362 -10.02 7.89 14.75
C LEU A 362 -10.31 6.53 14.10
N HIS A 363 -10.06 5.42 14.79
CA HIS A 363 -10.41 4.10 14.31
C HIS A 363 -11.92 3.94 14.11
N ARG A 364 -12.72 4.39 15.08
CA ARG A 364 -14.17 4.34 14.99
C ARG A 364 -14.68 5.10 13.75
N ARG A 365 -14.23 6.32 13.54
CA ARG A 365 -14.61 7.14 12.37
C ARG A 365 -14.17 6.50 11.06
N TYR A 366 -12.96 5.98 11.02
CA TYR A 366 -12.44 5.34 9.82
C TYR A 366 -13.21 4.05 9.47
N ILE A 367 -13.52 3.21 10.44
CA ILE A 367 -14.34 2.01 10.23
C ILE A 367 -15.72 2.42 9.70
N ARG A 368 -16.34 3.43 10.28
CA ARG A 368 -17.64 3.94 9.81
C ARG A 368 -17.54 4.50 8.39
N GLN A 369 -16.48 5.22 8.04
CA GLN A 369 -16.24 5.65 6.66
C GLN A 369 -16.14 4.48 5.68
N CYS A 370 -15.50 3.37 6.08
CA CYS A 370 -15.48 2.16 5.27
C CYS A 370 -16.89 1.59 5.02
N LEU A 371 -17.77 1.66 6.01
CA LEU A 371 -19.14 1.18 5.92
C LEU A 371 -20.02 2.13 5.10
N ASP A 372 -19.96 3.43 5.39
CA ASP A 372 -20.78 4.46 4.74
C ASP A 372 -20.52 4.53 3.23
N ASN A 373 -19.24 4.40 2.82
CA ASN A 373 -18.89 4.44 1.40
C ASN A 373 -19.58 3.35 0.58
N PHE A 374 -19.82 2.20 1.19
CA PHE A 374 -20.37 1.01 0.51
C PHE A 374 -21.74 0.58 1.02
N ALA A 375 -22.42 1.45 1.73
CA ALA A 375 -23.71 1.14 2.37
C ALA A 375 -24.79 0.61 1.40
N ASP A 376 -24.66 0.92 0.10
CA ASP A 376 -25.57 0.50 -0.96
C ASP A 376 -24.90 -0.44 -1.99
N ASN A 377 -23.74 -1.00 -1.66
CA ASN A 377 -22.97 -1.89 -2.55
C ASN A 377 -22.98 -3.33 -2.00
N PRO A 378 -23.90 -4.18 -2.44
CA PRO A 378 -24.11 -5.51 -1.87
C PRO A 378 -22.95 -6.49 -2.14
N ASN A 379 -22.07 -6.19 -3.08
CA ASN A 379 -20.92 -6.99 -3.46
C ASN A 379 -19.62 -6.61 -2.74
N VAL A 380 -19.69 -5.75 -1.73
CA VAL A 380 -18.53 -5.36 -0.92
C VAL A 380 -18.54 -6.10 0.41
N ILE A 381 -17.43 -6.77 0.69
CA ILE A 381 -17.20 -7.50 1.93
C ILE A 381 -16.10 -6.79 2.72
N GLN A 382 -16.39 -6.44 3.96
CA GLN A 382 -15.44 -5.78 4.85
C GLN A 382 -14.54 -6.80 5.55
N LEU A 383 -13.23 -6.55 5.54
CA LEU A 383 -12.22 -7.30 6.27
C LEU A 383 -11.41 -6.36 7.15
N THR A 384 -10.84 -6.87 8.24
CA THR A 384 -10.12 -6.03 9.20
C THR A 384 -8.89 -5.39 8.57
N SER A 385 -8.00 -6.19 7.99
CA SER A 385 -6.72 -5.70 7.44
C SER A 385 -6.08 -6.70 6.50
N ALA A 386 -5.31 -6.20 5.56
CA ALA A 386 -4.36 -7.02 4.82
C ALA A 386 -3.28 -7.57 5.77
N GLU A 387 -2.92 -8.83 5.59
CA GLU A 387 -1.89 -9.54 6.35
C GLU A 387 -2.11 -9.47 7.88
N PHE A 388 -3.34 -9.60 8.32
CA PHE A 388 -3.75 -9.33 9.70
C PHE A 388 -3.46 -10.50 10.66
N THR A 389 -2.63 -10.24 11.67
CA THR A 389 -2.39 -11.13 12.80
C THR A 389 -2.56 -10.39 14.14
N GLY A 390 -3.39 -9.37 14.14
CA GLY A 390 -3.63 -8.48 15.29
C GLY A 390 -4.36 -9.14 16.45
N PRO A 391 -4.51 -8.42 17.58
CA PRO A 391 -5.06 -8.95 18.81
C PRO A 391 -6.59 -9.06 18.80
N LEU A 392 -7.11 -9.96 19.61
CA LEU A 392 -8.55 -10.22 19.79
C LEU A 392 -9.35 -8.94 20.12
N HIS A 393 -8.85 -8.12 21.05
CA HIS A 393 -9.59 -6.93 21.50
C HIS A 393 -9.81 -5.91 20.38
N PHE A 394 -8.90 -5.80 19.41
CA PHE A 394 -9.07 -4.91 18.26
C PHE A 394 -10.13 -5.45 17.28
N VAL A 395 -10.17 -6.76 17.06
CA VAL A 395 -11.22 -7.40 16.25
C VAL A 395 -12.59 -7.26 16.90
N GLN A 396 -12.66 -7.43 18.23
CA GLN A 396 -13.88 -7.21 18.98
C GLN A 396 -14.39 -5.78 18.83
N PHE A 397 -13.49 -4.79 18.98
CA PHE A 397 -13.83 -3.37 18.79
C PHE A 397 -14.32 -3.10 17.35
N TRP A 398 -13.63 -3.64 16.35
CA TRP A 398 -13.99 -3.48 14.94
C TRP A 398 -15.42 -4.02 14.66
N LEU A 399 -15.73 -5.21 15.16
CA LEU A 399 -17.06 -5.81 15.03
C LEU A 399 -18.13 -5.05 15.83
N ASP A 400 -17.78 -4.55 17.02
CA ASP A 400 -18.72 -3.76 17.83
C ASP A 400 -19.08 -2.43 17.12
N VAL A 401 -18.12 -1.77 16.45
CA VAL A 401 -18.39 -0.57 15.64
C VAL A 401 -19.28 -0.89 14.44
N ILE A 402 -19.11 -2.04 13.79
CA ILE A 402 -19.96 -2.48 12.69
C ILE A 402 -21.38 -2.73 13.21
N ALA A 403 -21.52 -3.47 14.31
CA ALA A 403 -22.83 -3.75 14.92
C ALA A 403 -23.58 -2.47 15.32
N GLU A 404 -22.89 -1.49 15.89
CA GLU A 404 -23.45 -0.17 16.21
C GLU A 404 -23.93 0.55 14.94
N TRP A 405 -23.11 0.57 13.89
CA TRP A 405 -23.45 1.18 12.61
C TRP A 405 -24.68 0.52 11.96
N GLU A 406 -24.77 -0.81 12.03
CA GLU A 406 -25.94 -1.56 11.52
C GLU A 406 -27.23 -1.19 12.25
N VAL A 407 -27.16 -1.07 13.59
CA VAL A 407 -28.32 -0.65 14.41
C VAL A 407 -28.74 0.79 14.09
N GLU A 408 -27.77 1.71 14.00
CA GLU A 408 -28.04 3.11 13.76
C GLU A 408 -28.61 3.40 12.36
N THR A 409 -28.11 2.69 11.34
CA THR A 409 -28.49 2.96 9.94
C THR A 409 -29.62 2.06 9.42
N GLY A 410 -29.89 0.94 10.10
CA GLY A 410 -30.78 -0.10 9.61
C GLY A 410 -30.24 -0.90 8.42
N LYS A 411 -28.99 -0.63 7.99
CA LYS A 411 -28.32 -1.34 6.90
C LYS A 411 -27.52 -2.53 7.42
N LYS A 412 -27.12 -3.43 6.52
CA LYS A 412 -26.28 -4.58 6.84
C LYS A 412 -24.99 -4.54 6.03
N ALA A 413 -23.85 -4.61 6.72
CA ALA A 413 -22.57 -4.83 6.08
C ALA A 413 -22.37 -6.33 5.81
N LYS A 414 -21.60 -6.67 4.78
CA LYS A 414 -21.08 -8.03 4.61
C LYS A 414 -19.69 -8.10 5.23
N VAL A 415 -19.49 -9.02 6.15
CA VAL A 415 -18.29 -9.08 7.00
C VAL A 415 -17.59 -10.42 6.86
N ALA A 416 -16.31 -10.41 6.51
CA ALA A 416 -15.45 -11.58 6.53
C ALA A 416 -14.46 -11.51 7.71
N LEU A 417 -14.43 -12.56 8.49
CA LEU A 417 -13.51 -12.72 9.61
C LEU A 417 -12.22 -13.38 9.11
N SER A 418 -11.21 -12.56 8.86
CA SER A 418 -9.89 -12.95 8.35
C SER A 418 -8.82 -12.66 9.41
N THR A 419 -8.60 -13.63 10.30
CA THR A 419 -7.72 -13.48 11.48
C THR A 419 -6.90 -14.75 11.74
N THR A 420 -6.06 -14.75 12.76
CA THR A 420 -5.43 -15.97 13.28
C THR A 420 -6.49 -16.91 13.86
N LYS A 421 -6.18 -18.20 13.95
CA LYS A 421 -7.18 -19.21 14.34
C LYS A 421 -7.75 -19.01 15.75
N ASP A 422 -6.90 -18.65 16.70
CA ASP A 422 -7.29 -18.39 18.08
C ASP A 422 -8.26 -17.21 18.20
N VAL A 423 -7.97 -16.11 17.51
CA VAL A 423 -8.86 -14.94 17.43
C VAL A 423 -10.15 -15.28 16.71
N GLN A 424 -10.06 -16.02 15.58
CA GLN A 424 -11.22 -16.48 14.82
C GLN A 424 -12.15 -17.34 15.68
N ASP A 425 -11.59 -18.33 16.37
CA ASP A 425 -12.38 -19.23 17.25
C ASP A 425 -13.00 -18.46 18.42
N ALA A 426 -12.26 -17.52 19.03
CA ALA A 426 -12.77 -16.69 20.12
C ALA A 426 -13.94 -15.77 19.71
N ILE A 427 -13.85 -15.16 18.53
CA ILE A 427 -14.95 -14.34 17.98
C ILE A 427 -16.18 -15.20 17.68
N LEU A 428 -15.98 -16.36 17.05
CA LEU A 428 -17.09 -17.26 16.70
C LEU A 428 -17.74 -17.93 17.92
N ALA A 429 -17.03 -18.02 19.03
CA ALA A 429 -17.57 -18.47 20.31
C ALA A 429 -18.41 -17.40 21.05
N ASP A 430 -18.32 -16.14 20.66
CA ASP A 430 -19.14 -15.04 21.19
C ASP A 430 -20.38 -14.84 20.30
N PRO A 431 -21.59 -15.24 20.73
CA PRO A 431 -22.78 -15.18 19.89
C PRO A 431 -23.10 -13.79 19.35
N LYS A 432 -22.82 -12.74 20.15
CA LYS A 432 -23.08 -11.35 19.76
C LYS A 432 -22.22 -10.94 18.56
N ARG A 433 -20.92 -11.23 18.62
CA ARG A 433 -19.97 -10.86 17.56
C ARG A 433 -20.03 -11.84 16.40
N ALA A 434 -20.26 -13.12 16.66
CA ALA A 434 -20.49 -14.11 15.62
C ALA A 434 -21.66 -13.74 14.71
N ALA A 435 -22.70 -13.10 15.24
CA ALA A 435 -23.87 -12.66 14.45
C ALA A 435 -23.54 -11.56 13.43
N VAL A 436 -22.46 -10.81 13.60
CA VAL A 436 -21.98 -9.78 12.66
C VAL A 436 -21.18 -10.40 11.50
N VAL A 437 -20.63 -11.60 11.69
CA VAL A 437 -19.76 -12.27 10.71
C VAL A 437 -20.59 -13.07 9.72
N ASP A 438 -20.44 -12.81 8.42
CA ASP A 438 -21.08 -13.56 7.34
C ASP A 438 -20.17 -14.65 6.76
N ILE A 439 -18.86 -14.36 6.68
CA ILE A 439 -17.86 -15.19 6.01
C ILE A 439 -16.71 -15.47 6.97
N ILE A 440 -16.30 -16.73 7.05
CA ILE A 440 -15.07 -17.15 7.74
C ILE A 440 -13.98 -17.29 6.68
N ASP A 441 -13.01 -16.38 6.70
CA ASP A 441 -11.94 -16.32 5.69
C ASP A 441 -10.63 -16.84 6.26
N ILE A 442 -10.18 -18.00 5.78
CA ILE A 442 -8.99 -18.69 6.29
C ILE A 442 -7.77 -18.23 5.50
N ARG A 443 -6.91 -17.36 6.12
CA ARG A 443 -5.70 -16.81 5.51
C ARG A 443 -4.44 -17.00 6.32
N TYR A 444 -4.53 -16.86 7.64
CA TYR A 444 -3.35 -16.65 8.49
C TYR A 444 -3.00 -17.88 9.33
N TRP A 445 -3.65 -18.98 9.07
CA TRP A 445 -3.36 -20.29 9.66
C TRP A 445 -3.68 -21.41 8.65
N HIS A 446 -3.12 -22.58 8.84
CA HIS A 446 -3.41 -23.74 7.99
C HIS A 446 -3.03 -25.04 8.69
N TYR A 447 -3.69 -26.12 8.33
CA TYR A 447 -3.26 -27.46 8.72
C TYR A 447 -2.03 -27.90 7.92
N LYS A 448 -1.24 -28.79 8.51
CA LYS A 448 -0.13 -29.51 7.91
C LYS A 448 -0.35 -30.99 8.14
N THR A 449 0.42 -31.83 7.44
CA THR A 449 0.39 -33.30 7.60
C THR A 449 0.69 -33.73 9.04
N ASP A 450 1.58 -33.00 9.72
CA ASP A 450 2.10 -33.29 11.05
C ASP A 450 1.59 -32.32 12.14
N GLY A 451 0.54 -31.56 11.86
CA GLY A 451 0.02 -30.60 12.84
C GLY A 451 -0.69 -29.39 12.25
N ILE A 452 -0.50 -28.24 12.88
CA ILE A 452 -1.10 -26.98 12.47
C ILE A 452 -0.09 -25.84 12.51
N PHE A 453 -0.16 -24.93 11.56
CA PHE A 453 0.43 -23.61 11.67
C PHE A 453 -0.65 -22.62 12.07
N ALA A 454 -0.65 -22.20 13.30
CA ALA A 454 -1.62 -21.24 13.86
C ALA A 454 -0.87 -20.27 14.78
N PRO A 455 -0.36 -19.15 14.25
CA PRO A 455 0.26 -18.12 15.07
C PRO A 455 -0.76 -17.52 16.02
N GLU A 456 -0.33 -17.13 17.20
CA GLU A 456 -1.15 -16.48 18.20
C GLU A 456 -1.38 -15.00 17.82
N GLY A 457 -2.64 -14.58 17.81
CA GLY A 457 -3.05 -13.21 17.47
C GLY A 457 -2.51 -12.19 18.47
N GLY A 458 -2.00 -11.08 17.96
CA GLY A 458 -1.40 -10.02 18.77
C GLY A 458 0.02 -10.30 19.25
N LYS A 459 0.48 -11.54 19.24
CA LYS A 459 1.85 -11.91 19.68
C LYS A 459 2.78 -12.16 18.52
N ASN A 460 2.32 -12.81 17.48
CA ASN A 460 3.13 -13.12 16.31
C ASN A 460 2.67 -12.29 15.10
N MET A 461 2.90 -11.00 15.17
CA MET A 461 2.47 -10.02 14.18
C MET A 461 3.39 -9.93 12.97
N ALA A 462 3.92 -11.06 12.49
CA ALA A 462 4.77 -11.13 11.31
C ALA A 462 4.09 -11.89 10.16
N PRO A 463 3.15 -11.29 9.45
CA PRO A 463 2.24 -11.96 8.51
C PRO A 463 2.95 -12.69 7.37
N ARG A 464 4.12 -12.23 6.94
CA ARG A 464 4.91 -12.91 5.90
C ARG A 464 5.28 -14.33 6.23
N GLN A 465 5.39 -14.69 7.49
CA GLN A 465 5.73 -16.06 7.85
C GLN A 465 4.62 -17.02 7.43
N HIS A 466 3.38 -16.59 7.44
CA HIS A 466 2.27 -17.36 6.94
C HIS A 466 2.40 -17.61 5.42
N MET A 467 2.50 -16.56 4.61
CA MET A 467 2.62 -16.67 3.16
C MET A 467 3.85 -17.48 2.71
N ARG A 468 4.95 -17.37 3.42
CA ARG A 468 6.16 -18.17 3.15
C ARG A 468 5.99 -19.64 3.51
N LYS A 469 5.14 -19.96 4.47
CA LYS A 469 4.90 -21.33 4.92
C LYS A 469 3.84 -22.04 4.09
N MET A 470 2.93 -21.30 3.45
CA MET A 470 1.97 -21.83 2.46
C MET A 470 2.59 -22.03 1.07
N LYS A 471 3.77 -22.62 0.97
CA LYS A 471 4.38 -22.96 -0.32
C LYS A 471 3.85 -24.28 -0.85
N VAL A 472 3.95 -24.47 -2.19
CA VAL A 472 3.66 -25.75 -2.86
C VAL A 472 4.31 -26.91 -2.09
N GLY A 473 3.54 -27.96 -1.80
CA GLY A 473 3.98 -29.11 -1.01
C GLY A 473 3.92 -28.96 0.51
N LYS A 474 3.49 -27.81 1.03
CA LYS A 474 3.31 -27.59 2.49
C LYS A 474 1.86 -27.59 2.96
N VAL A 475 0.92 -27.33 2.07
CA VAL A 475 -0.51 -27.51 2.28
C VAL A 475 -1.03 -28.39 1.17
N THR A 476 -1.62 -29.50 1.50
CA THR A 476 -2.18 -30.46 0.55
C THR A 476 -3.69 -30.28 0.41
N PHE A 477 -4.30 -31.00 -0.51
CA PHE A 477 -5.74 -31.07 -0.68
C PHE A 477 -6.44 -31.43 0.64
N THR A 478 -5.94 -32.43 1.35
CA THR A 478 -6.54 -32.93 2.61
C THR A 478 -6.53 -31.85 3.71
N GLU A 479 -5.44 -31.10 3.85
CA GLU A 479 -5.32 -30.05 4.86
C GLU A 479 -6.23 -28.86 4.54
N ALA A 480 -6.31 -28.45 3.27
CA ALA A 480 -7.23 -27.39 2.85
C ALA A 480 -8.70 -27.82 3.05
N TYR A 481 -9.05 -29.04 2.63
CA TYR A 481 -10.36 -29.63 2.85
C TYR A 481 -10.71 -29.68 4.34
N LYS A 482 -9.81 -30.15 5.20
CA LYS A 482 -9.99 -30.23 6.65
C LYS A 482 -10.31 -28.87 7.27
N ALA A 483 -9.53 -27.83 6.90
CA ALA A 483 -9.70 -26.49 7.43
C ALA A 483 -11.08 -25.91 7.08
N VAL A 484 -11.49 -26.01 5.84
CA VAL A 484 -12.79 -25.50 5.39
C VAL A 484 -13.94 -26.31 6.00
N ASN A 485 -13.84 -27.65 5.98
CA ASN A 485 -14.89 -28.53 6.49
C ASN A 485 -15.13 -28.38 8.00
N GLU A 486 -14.08 -28.04 8.78
CA GLU A 486 -14.21 -27.74 10.21
C GLU A 486 -15.24 -26.65 10.46
N TYR A 487 -15.12 -25.52 9.80
CA TYR A 487 -16.01 -24.38 10.00
C TYR A 487 -17.36 -24.55 9.29
N ARG A 488 -17.39 -25.22 8.15
CA ARG A 488 -18.65 -25.55 7.48
C ARG A 488 -19.56 -26.44 8.33
N ARG A 489 -18.98 -27.33 9.13
CA ARG A 489 -19.75 -28.18 10.06
C ARG A 489 -20.19 -27.43 11.30
N LYS A 490 -19.35 -26.54 11.83
CA LYS A 490 -19.63 -25.77 13.05
C LYS A 490 -20.60 -24.62 12.81
N PHE A 491 -20.53 -24.00 11.63
CA PHE A 491 -21.28 -22.79 11.27
C PHE A 491 -21.86 -22.94 9.85
N PRO A 492 -22.89 -23.80 9.69
CA PRO A 492 -23.45 -24.13 8.37
C PRO A 492 -24.10 -22.93 7.66
N GLU A 493 -24.50 -21.92 8.41
CA GLU A 493 -25.09 -20.68 7.90
C GLU A 493 -24.06 -19.70 7.31
N LYS A 494 -22.78 -19.80 7.71
CA LYS A 494 -21.73 -18.90 7.26
C LYS A 494 -20.98 -19.47 6.06
N ALA A 495 -20.61 -18.60 5.12
CA ALA A 495 -19.70 -19.02 4.07
C ALA A 495 -18.27 -19.20 4.62
N VAL A 496 -17.51 -20.09 3.99
CA VAL A 496 -16.10 -20.30 4.33
C VAL A 496 -15.26 -20.12 3.08
N THR A 497 -14.29 -19.19 3.13
CA THR A 497 -13.30 -18.98 2.08
C THR A 497 -11.92 -19.40 2.56
N PHE A 498 -11.06 -19.78 1.61
CA PHE A 498 -9.69 -20.18 1.90
C PHE A 498 -8.73 -19.53 0.93
N TYR A 499 -7.74 -18.83 1.44
CA TYR A 499 -6.76 -18.10 0.63
C TYR A 499 -5.75 -19.06 0.00
N ALA A 500 -6.04 -19.50 -1.22
CA ALA A 500 -5.22 -20.47 -1.96
C ALA A 500 -4.72 -19.89 -3.30
N GLN A 501 -4.48 -18.60 -3.36
CA GLN A 501 -4.23 -17.83 -4.58
C GLN A 501 -3.18 -18.43 -5.52
N ASN A 502 -2.14 -19.05 -4.97
CA ASN A 502 -1.04 -19.63 -5.75
C ASN A 502 -1.18 -21.14 -6.02
N TYR A 503 -2.31 -21.74 -5.63
CA TYR A 503 -2.50 -23.19 -5.66
C TYR A 503 -3.88 -23.56 -6.23
N PRO A 504 -4.07 -23.53 -7.56
CA PRO A 504 -5.36 -23.83 -8.19
C PRO A 504 -5.96 -25.18 -7.77
N ALA A 505 -5.13 -26.18 -7.51
CA ALA A 505 -5.58 -27.50 -7.02
C ALA A 505 -6.29 -27.41 -5.67
N MET A 506 -5.96 -26.42 -4.83
CA MET A 506 -6.62 -26.22 -3.55
C MET A 506 -8.06 -25.70 -3.71
N GLY A 507 -8.38 -25.04 -4.81
CA GLY A 507 -9.75 -24.59 -5.10
C GLY A 507 -10.75 -25.73 -5.09
N TRP A 508 -10.39 -26.88 -5.61
CA TRP A 508 -11.24 -28.09 -5.54
C TRP A 508 -11.43 -28.60 -4.11
N ALA A 509 -10.37 -28.58 -3.30
CA ALA A 509 -10.49 -28.96 -1.88
C ALA A 509 -11.45 -28.03 -1.13
N VAL A 510 -11.36 -26.74 -1.35
CA VAL A 510 -12.25 -25.72 -0.78
C VAL A 510 -13.69 -25.96 -1.21
N PHE A 511 -13.92 -26.09 -2.51
CA PHE A 511 -15.25 -26.32 -3.08
C PHE A 511 -15.91 -27.59 -2.55
N MET A 512 -15.18 -28.72 -2.57
CA MET A 512 -15.70 -30.03 -2.10
C MET A 512 -15.92 -30.06 -0.59
N ALA A 513 -15.17 -29.27 0.17
CA ALA A 513 -15.41 -29.11 1.62
C ALA A 513 -16.63 -28.20 1.93
N GLY A 514 -17.26 -27.64 0.93
CA GLY A 514 -18.40 -26.74 1.10
C GLY A 514 -18.04 -25.25 1.18
N GLY A 515 -16.79 -24.87 0.88
CA GLY A 515 -16.32 -23.47 0.80
C GLY A 515 -16.65 -22.77 -0.52
N SER A 516 -16.38 -21.48 -0.60
CA SER A 516 -16.56 -20.61 -1.77
C SER A 516 -15.25 -20.01 -2.22
#